data_37d9ae03a5c0824e5e73e156667e87da
#
_entry.id   37d9ae03a5c0824e5e73e156667e87da
#
_cell.length_a   1.000
_cell.length_b   1.000
_cell.length_c   1.000
_cell.angle_alpha   90.00
_cell.angle_beta   90.00
_cell.angle_gamma   90.00
#
_symmetry.space_group_name_H-M   'P 1'
#
loop_
_entity.id
_entity.type
_entity.pdbx_description
1 polymer ?
#
loop_
_entity_poly.entity_id
_entity_poly.type
_entity_poly.pdbx_seq_one_letter_code
_entity_poly.pdbx_strand_id
1 'polypeptide(L)'
;MVMLTYRIPDSIRQIAMQGEFNEFDLNVFFSAKGKGEDARFVYENEVQKWLDLIRGSYLPANVDDMKLGQDRRPPMPYSDTRLLNVLSHTLWFLPNVAACFAMYNLLMQKQNAFYHDYRINVCAGTRAGIGLDALAPVLKSMGDPLKTKTITLSCGKLTTGVTVRPWTGVFMLRNLKSPETYFQTAFRVQSPWEITDETGNKTIMKQECYVFDFALDRALRQISDYSCRLDVNESNPEKKVAEFIGFLPVLAYDGSTMRQINAQDVLDIAMAGTSATLLAKRWESALLVNVDNGTLSRLLASKEALDALMNIEGFRSL
;
A
#
# COMPACT_ATOMS: atom_id res chain seq x y z
N MET A 1 -12.93 -5.24 -3.38
CA MET A 1 -11.74 -4.71 -2.64
C MET A 1 -11.87 -3.20 -2.57
N VAL A 2 -11.53 -2.61 -1.43
CA VAL A 2 -11.55 -1.15 -1.22
C VAL A 2 -10.18 -0.71 -0.71
N MET A 3 -9.68 0.40 -1.22
CA MET A 3 -8.46 1.02 -0.73
C MET A 3 -8.79 2.18 0.20
N LEU A 4 -8.22 2.16 1.40
CA LEU A 4 -8.29 3.26 2.36
C LEU A 4 -6.90 3.87 2.49
N THR A 5 -6.79 5.15 2.19
CA THR A 5 -5.53 5.87 2.35
C THR A 5 -5.68 7.05 3.30
N TYR A 6 -4.64 7.28 4.10
CA TYR A 6 -4.70 8.21 5.22
C TYR A 6 -3.55 9.20 5.17
N ARG A 7 -3.89 10.47 5.38
CA ARG A 7 -2.91 11.46 5.81
C ARG A 7 -2.76 11.36 7.32
N ILE A 8 -1.65 10.86 7.80
CA ILE A 8 -1.39 10.81 9.25
C ILE A 8 -1.09 12.20 9.82
N PRO A 9 -1.44 12.43 11.11
CA PRO A 9 -1.21 13.72 11.77
C PRO A 9 0.24 14.17 11.70
N ASP A 10 0.47 15.48 11.55
CA ASP A 10 1.79 16.06 11.44
C ASP A 10 2.68 15.75 12.66
N SER A 11 2.09 15.68 13.85
CA SER A 11 2.78 15.28 15.09
C SER A 11 3.41 13.87 15.05
N ILE A 12 2.99 13.02 14.10
CA ILE A 12 3.55 11.68 13.90
C ILE A 12 4.49 11.67 12.71
N ARG A 13 4.12 12.31 11.58
CA ARG A 13 4.83 12.16 10.31
C ARG A 13 6.02 13.09 10.11
N GLN A 14 6.13 14.21 10.87
CA GLN A 14 7.16 15.23 10.66
C GLN A 14 8.59 14.69 10.63
N ILE A 15 8.89 13.66 11.42
CA ILE A 15 10.21 13.04 11.49
C ILE A 15 10.65 12.34 10.20
N ALA A 16 9.70 12.00 9.32
CA ALA A 16 9.93 11.23 8.11
C ALA A 16 9.50 12.00 6.84
N MET A 17 9.46 13.33 6.92
CA MET A 17 9.23 14.17 5.74
C MET A 17 10.53 14.30 4.95
N GLN A 18 10.50 13.97 3.67
CA GLN A 18 11.69 13.88 2.82
C GLN A 18 11.46 14.53 1.45
N GLY A 19 12.59 14.92 0.84
CA GLY A 19 12.62 15.42 -0.53
C GLY A 19 12.20 16.89 -0.69
N GLU A 20 12.30 17.38 -1.92
CA GLU A 20 11.99 18.76 -2.32
C GLU A 20 10.51 19.14 -2.04
N PHE A 21 9.61 18.15 -2.13
CA PHE A 21 8.16 18.31 -1.95
C PHE A 21 7.70 17.95 -0.52
N ASN A 22 8.62 17.71 0.39
CA ASN A 22 8.33 17.40 1.80
C ASN A 22 7.31 16.26 1.95
N GLU A 23 7.56 15.14 1.28
CA GLU A 23 6.68 13.97 1.29
C GLU A 23 6.93 13.07 2.49
N PHE A 24 5.87 12.41 2.97
CA PHE A 24 5.98 11.43 4.03
C PHE A 24 6.59 10.11 3.50
N ASP A 25 7.77 9.75 4.02
CA ASP A 25 8.49 8.54 3.62
C ASP A 25 8.31 7.41 4.63
N LEU A 26 7.52 6.40 4.25
CA LEU A 26 7.29 5.20 5.07
C LEU A 26 8.58 4.39 5.31
N ASN A 27 9.56 4.41 4.40
CA ASN A 27 10.83 3.70 4.60
C ASN A 27 11.68 4.37 5.68
N VAL A 28 11.60 5.69 5.79
CA VAL A 28 12.23 6.45 6.88
C VAL A 28 11.45 6.24 8.17
N PHE A 29 10.14 6.37 8.12
CA PHE A 29 9.26 6.21 9.29
C PHE A 29 9.41 4.84 9.96
N PHE A 30 9.37 3.78 9.18
CA PHE A 30 9.55 2.40 9.65
C PHE A 30 11.01 1.93 9.57
N SER A 31 11.98 2.85 9.55
CA SER A 31 13.40 2.47 9.61
C SER A 31 13.73 1.80 10.93
N ALA A 32 14.53 0.73 10.86
CA ALA A 32 14.86 -0.08 12.02
C ALA A 32 16.35 -0.46 12.04
N LYS A 33 16.88 -0.66 13.23
CA LYS A 33 18.26 -1.13 13.51
C LYS A 33 18.20 -2.42 14.32
N GLY A 34 19.30 -3.17 14.30
CA GLY A 34 19.40 -4.44 15.01
C GLY A 34 18.90 -5.64 14.20
N LYS A 35 18.91 -6.81 14.81
CA LYS A 35 18.50 -8.09 14.18
C LYS A 35 17.70 -8.91 15.20
N GLY A 36 16.70 -9.65 14.73
CA GLY A 36 15.91 -10.56 15.58
C GLY A 36 15.32 -9.85 16.80
N GLU A 37 15.59 -10.37 17.99
CA GLU A 37 15.08 -9.84 19.26
C GLU A 37 15.61 -8.44 19.60
N ASP A 38 16.78 -8.07 19.07
CA ASP A 38 17.38 -6.74 19.28
C ASP A 38 16.91 -5.70 18.29
N ALA A 39 16.10 -6.08 17.30
CA ALA A 39 15.59 -5.13 16.32
C ALA A 39 14.65 -4.11 16.96
N ARG A 40 14.89 -2.82 16.69
CA ARG A 40 14.08 -1.70 17.19
C ARG A 40 13.91 -0.67 16.09
N PHE A 41 12.77 0.01 16.09
CA PHE A 41 12.59 1.16 15.20
C PHE A 41 13.48 2.34 15.63
N VAL A 42 13.96 3.10 14.65
CA VAL A 42 14.69 4.34 14.92
C VAL A 42 13.77 5.35 15.57
N TYR A 43 12.51 5.37 15.16
CA TYR A 43 11.45 6.26 15.63
C TYR A 43 10.35 5.47 16.35
N GLU A 44 10.74 4.66 17.35
CA GLU A 44 9.83 3.72 18.01
C GLU A 44 8.62 4.42 18.66
N ASN A 45 8.82 5.61 19.23
CA ASN A 45 7.73 6.38 19.83
C ASN A 45 6.67 6.80 18.80
N GLU A 46 7.10 7.23 17.63
CA GLU A 46 6.21 7.66 16.55
C GLU A 46 5.51 6.46 15.92
N VAL A 47 6.20 5.34 15.77
CA VAL A 47 5.58 4.09 15.33
C VAL A 47 4.56 3.60 16.36
N GLN A 48 4.84 3.76 17.66
CA GLN A 48 3.85 3.46 18.72
C GLN A 48 2.62 4.36 18.62
N LYS A 49 2.80 5.67 18.43
CA LYS A 49 1.68 6.59 18.20
C LYS A 49 0.85 6.20 16.97
N TRP A 50 1.51 5.72 15.91
CA TRP A 50 0.81 5.20 14.73
C TRP A 50 0.04 3.90 15.05
N LEU A 51 0.60 2.98 15.82
CA LEU A 51 -0.13 1.79 16.31
C LEU A 51 -1.36 2.18 17.13
N ASP A 52 -1.24 3.18 17.99
CA ASP A 52 -2.34 3.71 18.79
C ASP A 52 -3.39 4.39 17.91
N LEU A 53 -2.97 5.12 16.87
CA LEU A 53 -3.85 5.76 15.91
C LEU A 53 -4.71 4.74 15.15
N ILE A 54 -4.12 3.67 14.62
CA ILE A 54 -4.89 2.64 13.88
C ILE A 54 -5.84 1.84 14.77
N ARG A 55 -5.63 1.88 16.09
CA ARG A 55 -6.55 1.36 17.12
C ARG A 55 -7.57 2.39 17.59
N GLY A 56 -7.51 3.63 17.11
CA GLY A 56 -8.37 4.71 17.57
C GLY A 56 -8.08 5.26 18.97
N SER A 57 -6.96 4.84 19.58
CA SER A 57 -6.58 5.28 20.94
C SER A 57 -5.83 6.61 20.93
N TYR A 58 -5.08 6.89 19.86
CA TYR A 58 -4.37 8.16 19.68
C TYR A 58 -5.21 9.08 18.81
N LEU A 59 -5.73 10.13 19.40
CA LEU A 59 -6.37 11.22 18.70
C LEU A 59 -5.61 12.48 19.06
N PRO A 60 -5.04 13.22 18.08
CA PRO A 60 -4.49 14.53 18.36
C PRO A 60 -5.64 15.38 18.93
N ALA A 61 -5.43 15.85 20.15
CA ALA A 61 -6.40 16.69 20.86
C ALA A 61 -6.35 18.11 20.30
N ASN A 62 -6.89 18.35 19.12
CA ASN A 62 -7.34 19.66 18.73
C ASN A 62 -8.71 19.90 19.36
N VAL A 63 -8.88 21.03 20.02
CA VAL A 63 -10.14 21.43 20.66
C VAL A 63 -11.30 21.43 19.66
N ASP A 64 -11.01 21.65 18.37
CA ASP A 64 -11.98 21.61 17.29
C ASP A 64 -12.43 20.17 16.95
N ASP A 65 -11.55 19.16 17.11
CA ASP A 65 -11.89 17.75 16.91
C ASP A 65 -12.80 17.22 18.04
N MET A 66 -12.71 17.78 19.24
CA MET A 66 -13.64 17.46 20.35
C MET A 66 -15.07 17.94 20.11
N LYS A 67 -15.24 19.02 19.30
CA LYS A 67 -16.55 19.58 18.90
C LYS A 67 -17.20 18.81 17.75
N LEU A 68 -16.42 18.02 17.01
CA LEU A 68 -16.84 17.32 15.80
C LEU A 68 -17.39 15.92 16.09
N GLY A 69 -17.97 15.55 17.14
CA GLY A 69 -18.68 14.31 17.41
C GLY A 69 -18.04 13.00 16.87
N GLN A 70 -18.40 11.87 17.39
CA GLN A 70 -17.87 10.56 16.98
C GLN A 70 -18.12 10.20 15.51
N ASP A 71 -19.12 10.78 14.87
CA ASP A 71 -19.58 10.46 13.51
C ASP A 71 -18.65 10.94 12.38
N ARG A 72 -17.63 11.74 12.68
CA ARG A 72 -16.67 12.27 11.67
C ARG A 72 -15.28 11.64 11.74
N ARG A 73 -15.07 10.65 12.59
CA ARG A 73 -13.77 9.96 12.66
C ARG A 73 -13.62 9.04 11.46
N PRO A 74 -12.43 9.02 10.80
CA PRO A 74 -12.19 8.07 9.74
C PRO A 74 -12.22 6.64 10.28
N PRO A 75 -12.72 5.67 9.52
CA PRO A 75 -12.69 4.28 9.92
C PRO A 75 -11.23 3.81 10.01
N MET A 76 -10.75 3.58 11.24
CA MET A 76 -9.42 3.04 11.47
C MET A 76 -9.45 1.52 11.51
N PRO A 77 -8.40 0.83 11.00
CA PRO A 77 -8.40 -0.61 10.82
C PRO A 77 -8.83 -1.43 12.04
N TYR A 78 -8.36 -1.03 13.23
CA TYR A 78 -8.58 -1.79 14.47
C TYR A 78 -9.45 -1.06 15.49
N SER A 79 -10.24 -0.07 15.07
CA SER A 79 -11.21 0.62 15.90
C SER A 79 -12.61 0.69 15.30
N ASP A 80 -12.73 0.74 13.98
CA ASP A 80 -14.02 0.63 13.31
C ASP A 80 -14.51 -0.82 13.40
N THR A 81 -15.70 -1.03 13.93
CA THR A 81 -16.25 -2.38 14.18
C THR A 81 -16.46 -3.18 12.91
N ARG A 82 -16.77 -2.53 11.79
CA ARG A 82 -16.93 -3.20 10.48
C ARG A 82 -15.60 -3.74 9.99
N LEU A 83 -14.54 -2.92 10.06
CA LEU A 83 -13.19 -3.31 9.67
C LEU A 83 -12.63 -4.38 10.60
N LEU A 84 -12.78 -4.20 11.91
CA LEU A 84 -12.26 -5.13 12.91
C LEU A 84 -12.82 -6.55 12.74
N ASN A 85 -14.10 -6.68 12.38
CA ASN A 85 -14.72 -7.98 12.12
C ASN A 85 -14.18 -8.68 10.88
N VAL A 86 -13.69 -7.92 9.90
CA VAL A 86 -13.13 -8.46 8.65
C VAL A 86 -11.63 -8.74 8.78
N LEU A 87 -10.89 -7.97 9.59
CA LEU A 87 -9.43 -7.99 9.64
C LEU A 87 -8.87 -9.07 10.59
N SER A 88 -9.40 -10.30 10.52
CA SER A 88 -8.86 -11.44 11.28
C SER A 88 -7.50 -11.88 10.77
N HIS A 89 -7.23 -11.78 9.47
CA HIS A 89 -5.97 -12.17 8.86
C HIS A 89 -5.44 -11.06 7.96
N THR A 90 -4.27 -10.53 8.29
CA THR A 90 -3.68 -9.39 7.57
C THR A 90 -2.23 -9.63 7.18
N LEU A 91 -1.82 -8.99 6.08
CA LEU A 91 -0.44 -8.91 5.62
C LEU A 91 0.06 -7.47 5.82
N TRP A 92 1.16 -7.30 6.54
CA TRP A 92 1.82 -6.01 6.72
C TRP A 92 3.13 -5.98 5.94
N PHE A 93 3.18 -5.12 4.95
CA PHE A 93 4.30 -5.02 4.03
C PHE A 93 5.26 -3.91 4.45
N LEU A 94 6.36 -4.29 5.08
CA LEU A 94 7.35 -3.43 5.73
C LEU A 94 8.58 -3.16 4.84
N PRO A 95 9.40 -2.13 5.14
CA PRO A 95 10.54 -1.74 4.29
C PRO A 95 11.62 -2.82 4.14
N ASN A 96 11.99 -3.49 5.24
CA ASN A 96 13.10 -4.44 5.27
C ASN A 96 12.96 -5.46 6.41
N VAL A 97 13.91 -6.38 6.47
CA VAL A 97 13.94 -7.46 7.47
C VAL A 97 14.00 -6.92 8.90
N ALA A 98 14.85 -5.92 9.16
CA ALA A 98 14.97 -5.33 10.49
C ALA A 98 13.65 -4.70 10.95
N ALA A 99 12.92 -4.03 10.04
CA ALA A 99 11.61 -3.46 10.32
C ALA A 99 10.55 -4.53 10.65
N CYS A 100 10.58 -5.70 9.99
CA CYS A 100 9.69 -6.81 10.32
C CYS A 100 9.92 -7.32 11.75
N PHE A 101 11.17 -7.50 12.16
CA PHE A 101 11.49 -7.92 13.54
C PHE A 101 11.22 -6.81 14.56
N ALA A 102 11.52 -5.55 14.24
CA ALA A 102 11.22 -4.42 15.10
C ALA A 102 9.70 -4.30 15.34
N MET A 103 8.89 -4.50 14.29
CA MET A 103 7.43 -4.50 14.42
C MET A 103 6.95 -5.66 15.30
N TYR A 104 7.47 -6.86 15.09
CA TYR A 104 7.17 -8.00 15.96
C TYR A 104 7.48 -7.68 17.42
N ASN A 105 8.69 -7.20 17.70
CA ASN A 105 9.13 -6.88 19.06
C ASN A 105 8.27 -5.78 19.70
N LEU A 106 7.86 -4.76 18.92
CA LEU A 106 7.00 -3.69 19.40
C LEU A 106 5.58 -4.19 19.70
N LEU A 107 5.00 -5.00 18.82
CA LEU A 107 3.65 -5.56 19.00
C LEU A 107 3.56 -6.49 20.23
N MET A 108 4.68 -7.15 20.59
CA MET A 108 4.75 -8.03 21.76
C MET A 108 4.96 -7.29 23.08
N GLN A 109 5.19 -5.96 23.06
CA GLN A 109 5.33 -5.16 24.30
C GLN A 109 3.98 -5.07 25.04
N LYS A 110 4.03 -4.92 26.36
CA LYS A 110 2.84 -4.94 27.26
C LYS A 110 1.78 -3.89 26.89
N GLN A 111 2.18 -2.69 26.46
CA GLN A 111 1.25 -1.64 26.05
C GLN A 111 0.46 -2.00 24.79
N ASN A 112 0.90 -2.98 24.04
CA ASN A 112 0.28 -3.46 22.81
C ASN A 112 -0.53 -4.75 23.00
N ALA A 113 -1.07 -4.96 24.22
CA ALA A 113 -1.84 -6.16 24.59
C ALA A 113 -2.98 -6.52 23.62
N PHE A 114 -3.59 -5.54 22.97
CA PHE A 114 -4.59 -5.76 21.92
C PHE A 114 -4.09 -6.71 20.81
N TYR A 115 -2.82 -6.57 20.40
CA TYR A 115 -2.26 -7.39 19.32
C TYR A 115 -1.87 -8.79 19.79
N HIS A 116 -1.87 -9.07 21.10
CA HIS A 116 -1.55 -10.40 21.64
C HIS A 116 -2.63 -11.44 21.31
N ASP A 117 -3.84 -11.01 20.91
CA ASP A 117 -4.87 -11.90 20.38
C ASP A 117 -4.54 -12.41 18.96
N TYR A 118 -3.57 -11.78 18.29
CA TYR A 118 -3.11 -12.16 16.97
C TYR A 118 -1.86 -13.03 17.05
N ARG A 119 -1.81 -14.10 16.26
CA ARG A 119 -0.57 -14.84 16.02
C ARG A 119 0.27 -14.07 15.00
N ILE A 120 1.41 -13.56 15.44
CA ILE A 120 2.26 -12.70 14.59
C ILE A 120 3.34 -13.55 13.93
N ASN A 121 3.35 -13.56 12.60
CA ASN A 121 4.31 -14.29 11.77
C ASN A 121 5.31 -13.34 11.16
N VAL A 122 6.63 -13.58 11.34
CA VAL A 122 7.67 -12.84 10.65
C VAL A 122 8.15 -13.63 9.44
N CYS A 123 7.73 -13.22 8.24
CA CYS A 123 8.12 -13.81 6.96
C CYS A 123 9.16 -12.93 6.27
N ALA A 124 10.36 -12.85 6.87
CA ALA A 124 11.45 -12.01 6.40
C ALA A 124 12.81 -12.65 6.65
N GLY A 125 13.80 -12.28 5.83
CA GLY A 125 15.16 -12.81 5.95
C GLY A 125 15.32 -14.20 5.34
N THR A 126 16.57 -14.72 5.38
CA THR A 126 16.94 -15.99 4.74
C THR A 126 16.29 -17.20 5.40
N ARG A 127 16.09 -17.17 6.72
CA ARG A 127 15.47 -18.26 7.50
C ARG A 127 13.98 -18.51 7.16
N ALA A 128 13.29 -17.52 6.59
CA ALA A 128 11.89 -17.68 6.23
C ALA A 128 11.68 -18.49 4.93
N GLY A 129 12.73 -18.97 4.26
CA GLY A 129 12.61 -19.69 2.99
C GLY A 129 12.17 -18.83 1.82
N ILE A 130 11.76 -19.44 0.72
CA ILE A 130 11.23 -18.78 -0.49
C ILE A 130 9.97 -19.52 -0.95
N GLY A 131 8.98 -18.78 -1.46
CA GLY A 131 7.76 -19.38 -2.02
C GLY A 131 6.99 -20.21 -0.97
N LEU A 132 6.81 -21.51 -1.23
CA LEU A 132 6.07 -22.41 -0.35
C LEU A 132 6.71 -22.58 1.03
N ASP A 133 8.05 -22.55 1.14
CA ASP A 133 8.73 -22.64 2.44
C ASP A 133 8.41 -21.46 3.33
N ALA A 134 8.31 -20.25 2.75
CA ALA A 134 7.91 -19.05 3.47
C ALA A 134 6.41 -19.05 3.84
N LEU A 135 5.59 -19.75 3.07
CA LEU A 135 4.14 -19.86 3.27
C LEU A 135 3.78 -20.86 4.37
N ALA A 136 4.49 -21.98 4.46
CA ALA A 136 4.15 -23.07 5.38
C ALA A 136 4.02 -22.63 6.85
N PRO A 137 4.92 -21.80 7.43
CA PRO A 137 4.77 -21.29 8.78
C PRO A 137 3.52 -20.42 8.98
N VAL A 138 3.14 -19.62 7.96
CA VAL A 138 1.95 -18.77 7.99
C VAL A 138 0.69 -19.62 8.06
N LEU A 139 0.56 -20.61 7.19
CA LEU A 139 -0.59 -21.51 7.16
C LEU A 139 -0.68 -22.34 8.44
N LYS A 140 0.45 -22.84 8.93
CA LYS A 140 0.52 -23.56 10.22
C LYS A 140 0.06 -22.69 11.39
N SER A 141 0.52 -21.43 11.44
CA SER A 141 0.13 -20.47 12.46
C SER A 141 -1.36 -20.12 12.35
N MET A 142 -1.86 -20.02 11.13
CA MET A 142 -3.28 -19.72 10.87
C MET A 142 -4.18 -20.86 11.37
N GLY A 143 -3.79 -22.12 11.13
CA GLY A 143 -4.56 -23.30 11.58
C GLY A 143 -5.98 -23.29 11.00
N ASP A 144 -6.98 -23.28 11.89
CA ASP A 144 -8.38 -23.03 11.50
C ASP A 144 -8.61 -21.52 11.41
N PRO A 145 -8.69 -20.94 10.18
CA PRO A 145 -8.75 -19.50 10.01
C PRO A 145 -10.06 -18.88 10.50
N LEU A 146 -11.08 -19.66 10.80
CA LEU A 146 -12.32 -19.15 11.38
C LEU A 146 -12.21 -18.93 12.89
N LYS A 147 -11.22 -19.53 13.54
CA LYS A 147 -11.03 -19.48 15.00
C LYS A 147 -9.80 -18.72 15.43
N THR A 148 -8.98 -18.28 14.48
CA THR A 148 -7.70 -17.62 14.76
C THR A 148 -7.64 -16.24 14.14
N LYS A 149 -6.69 -15.45 14.63
CA LYS A 149 -6.33 -14.16 14.05
C LYS A 149 -4.82 -14.13 13.81
N THR A 150 -4.39 -13.63 12.64
CA THR A 150 -2.96 -13.56 12.29
C THR A 150 -2.58 -12.22 11.71
N ILE A 151 -1.38 -11.75 12.05
CA ILE A 151 -0.68 -10.67 11.38
C ILE A 151 0.58 -11.26 10.77
N THR A 152 0.74 -11.16 9.46
CA THR A 152 1.93 -11.61 8.75
C THR A 152 2.78 -10.41 8.37
N LEU A 153 4.00 -10.33 8.91
CA LEU A 153 4.97 -9.27 8.65
C LEU A 153 5.91 -9.71 7.54
N SER A 154 5.99 -8.98 6.45
CA SER A 154 6.86 -9.31 5.31
C SER A 154 7.45 -8.06 4.67
N CYS A 155 8.62 -8.22 4.03
CA CYS A 155 9.29 -7.13 3.31
C CYS A 155 9.60 -7.47 1.84
N GLY A 156 8.95 -8.48 1.29
CA GLY A 156 9.13 -8.90 -0.11
C GLY A 156 8.77 -10.35 -0.35
N LYS A 157 8.89 -11.21 0.65
CA LYS A 157 8.39 -12.58 0.58
C LYS A 157 6.86 -12.58 0.64
N LEU A 158 6.22 -13.55 0.00
CA LEU A 158 4.77 -13.69 -0.07
C LEU A 158 4.04 -12.58 -0.87
N THR A 159 4.76 -11.65 -1.50
CA THR A 159 4.16 -10.64 -2.38
C THR A 159 3.87 -11.18 -3.79
N THR A 160 4.56 -12.24 -4.19
CA THR A 160 4.38 -12.91 -5.49
C THR A 160 4.36 -14.43 -5.31
N GLY A 161 3.72 -15.14 -6.24
CA GLY A 161 3.77 -16.60 -6.34
C GLY A 161 3.07 -17.39 -5.23
N VAL A 162 2.36 -16.76 -4.30
CA VAL A 162 1.64 -17.43 -3.21
C VAL A 162 0.20 -16.93 -3.11
N THR A 163 -0.68 -17.80 -2.62
CA THR A 163 -2.09 -17.45 -2.36
C THR A 163 -2.44 -17.81 -0.93
N VAL A 164 -2.85 -16.82 -0.15
CA VAL A 164 -3.39 -16.99 1.21
C VAL A 164 -4.82 -16.47 1.21
N ARG A 165 -5.77 -17.35 0.98
CA ARG A 165 -7.19 -17.01 0.81
C ARG A 165 -7.79 -16.25 1.99
N PRO A 166 -7.47 -16.55 3.28
CA PRO A 166 -8.01 -15.84 4.43
C PRO A 166 -7.50 -14.42 4.65
N TRP A 167 -6.46 -13.95 3.92
CA TRP A 167 -6.06 -12.55 4.05
C TRP A 167 -7.16 -11.62 3.54
N THR A 168 -7.62 -10.74 4.41
CA THR A 168 -8.67 -9.75 4.15
C THR A 168 -8.17 -8.32 4.17
N GLY A 169 -6.99 -8.08 4.71
CA GLY A 169 -6.36 -6.77 4.74
C GLY A 169 -4.87 -6.81 4.43
N VAL A 170 -4.40 -5.84 3.65
CA VAL A 170 -2.98 -5.58 3.46
C VAL A 170 -2.65 -4.15 3.90
N PHE A 171 -1.58 -4.00 4.68
CA PHE A 171 -1.05 -2.73 5.15
C PHE A 171 0.20 -2.42 4.36
N MET A 172 0.16 -1.36 3.55
CA MET A 172 1.25 -0.89 2.72
C MET A 172 2.13 0.06 3.56
N LEU A 173 3.08 -0.50 4.30
CA LEU A 173 3.96 0.22 5.23
C LEU A 173 5.34 0.48 4.62
N ARG A 174 5.43 0.48 3.30
CA ARG A 174 6.66 0.68 2.55
C ARG A 174 6.44 1.57 1.35
N ASN A 175 7.37 2.48 1.10
CA ASN A 175 7.45 3.21 -0.15
C ASN A 175 8.04 2.33 -1.25
N LEU A 176 7.28 2.09 -2.30
CA LEU A 176 7.69 1.37 -3.50
C LEU A 176 7.90 2.34 -4.66
N LYS A 177 8.90 2.07 -5.49
CA LYS A 177 9.16 2.83 -6.72
C LYS A 177 8.29 2.33 -7.89
N SER A 178 8.04 1.01 -7.94
CA SER A 178 7.27 0.37 -9.01
C SER A 178 5.80 0.26 -8.60
N PRO A 179 4.88 0.88 -9.36
CA PRO A 179 3.45 0.72 -9.15
C PRO A 179 2.99 -0.72 -9.39
N GLU A 180 3.64 -1.47 -10.26
CA GLU A 180 3.34 -2.89 -10.49
C GLU A 180 3.60 -3.71 -9.21
N THR A 181 4.75 -3.52 -8.58
CA THR A 181 5.06 -4.20 -7.30
C THR A 181 4.10 -3.80 -6.19
N TYR A 182 3.69 -2.51 -6.17
CA TYR A 182 2.69 -2.01 -5.23
C TYR A 182 1.38 -2.76 -5.39
N PHE A 183 0.82 -2.79 -6.59
CA PHE A 183 -0.47 -3.44 -6.84
C PHE A 183 -0.40 -4.96 -6.82
N GLN A 184 0.71 -5.59 -7.20
CA GLN A 184 0.94 -7.02 -6.98
C GLN A 184 0.84 -7.39 -5.50
N THR A 185 1.33 -6.54 -4.61
CA THR A 185 1.21 -6.74 -3.16
C THR A 185 -0.21 -6.45 -2.68
N ALA A 186 -0.80 -5.33 -3.12
CA ALA A 186 -2.16 -4.94 -2.77
C ALA A 186 -3.19 -6.02 -3.14
N PHE A 187 -3.06 -6.60 -4.34
CA PHE A 187 -3.99 -7.63 -4.84
C PHE A 187 -3.87 -9.00 -4.15
N ARG A 188 -2.92 -9.20 -3.23
CA ARG A 188 -2.84 -10.45 -2.45
C ARG A 188 -4.10 -10.75 -1.65
N VAL A 189 -4.86 -9.74 -1.27
CA VAL A 189 -6.11 -9.89 -0.52
C VAL A 189 -7.33 -10.19 -1.41
N GLN A 190 -7.20 -10.12 -2.73
CA GLN A 190 -8.34 -10.36 -3.65
C GLN A 190 -8.66 -11.85 -3.86
N SER A 191 -7.77 -12.77 -3.48
CA SER A 191 -8.01 -14.19 -3.69
C SER A 191 -9.31 -14.63 -3.05
N PRO A 192 -10.25 -15.25 -3.77
CA PRO A 192 -11.51 -15.70 -3.22
C PRO A 192 -11.30 -16.69 -2.07
N TRP A 193 -12.10 -16.57 -1.02
CA TRP A 193 -12.12 -17.52 0.08
C TRP A 193 -13.52 -18.03 0.28
N GLU A 194 -13.71 -19.29 -0.05
CA GLU A 194 -14.95 -20.05 0.11
C GLU A 194 -14.66 -21.38 0.82
N ILE A 195 -15.61 -21.85 1.57
CA ILE A 195 -15.59 -23.15 2.23
C ILE A 195 -16.73 -23.98 1.64
N THR A 196 -16.42 -25.22 1.30
CA THR A 196 -17.42 -26.20 0.85
C THR A 196 -17.74 -27.12 2.01
N ASP A 197 -19.01 -27.26 2.37
CA ASP A 197 -19.46 -28.19 3.39
C ASP A 197 -19.49 -29.65 2.90
N GLU A 198 -19.81 -30.57 3.80
CA GLU A 198 -19.89 -32.00 3.48
C GLU A 198 -21.00 -32.36 2.43
N THR A 199 -21.95 -31.45 2.25
CA THR A 199 -23.06 -31.60 1.27
C THR A 199 -22.71 -30.96 -0.08
N GLY A 200 -21.55 -30.35 -0.25
CA GLY A 200 -21.10 -29.68 -1.46
C GLY A 200 -21.55 -28.23 -1.60
N ASN A 201 -22.23 -27.66 -0.59
CA ASN A 201 -22.64 -26.27 -0.61
C ASN A 201 -21.42 -25.36 -0.34
N LYS A 202 -21.32 -24.28 -1.13
CA LYS A 202 -20.25 -23.30 -1.02
C LYS A 202 -20.71 -22.08 -0.24
N THR A 203 -19.95 -21.71 0.79
CA THR A 203 -20.14 -20.48 1.57
C THR A 203 -18.98 -19.53 1.31
N ILE A 204 -19.29 -18.32 0.86
CA ILE A 204 -18.29 -17.26 0.66
C ILE A 204 -17.92 -16.69 2.02
N MET A 205 -16.67 -16.90 2.43
CA MET A 205 -16.15 -16.44 3.73
C MET A 205 -15.62 -15.01 3.68
N LYS A 206 -15.15 -14.57 2.51
CA LYS A 206 -14.59 -13.24 2.28
C LYS A 206 -15.44 -12.49 1.28
N GLN A 207 -16.31 -11.60 1.77
CA GLN A 207 -17.12 -10.71 0.95
C GLN A 207 -16.38 -9.41 0.63
N GLU A 208 -15.53 -8.96 1.55
CA GLU A 208 -14.79 -7.70 1.46
C GLU A 208 -13.32 -7.91 1.78
N CYS A 209 -12.47 -7.10 1.15
CA CYS A 209 -11.05 -7.02 1.47
C CYS A 209 -10.54 -5.60 1.27
N TYR A 210 -9.48 -5.26 2.01
CA TYR A 210 -9.03 -3.89 2.16
C TYR A 210 -7.53 -3.72 1.94
N VAL A 211 -7.16 -2.60 1.34
CA VAL A 211 -5.79 -2.09 1.26
C VAL A 211 -5.71 -0.85 2.12
N PHE A 212 -4.75 -0.81 3.05
CA PHE A 212 -4.50 0.34 3.92
C PHE A 212 -3.16 0.97 3.56
N ASP A 213 -3.16 2.25 3.24
CA ASP A 213 -1.95 3.02 2.99
C ASP A 213 -1.96 4.31 3.83
N PHE A 214 -0.84 4.61 4.45
CA PHE A 214 -0.71 5.74 5.38
C PHE A 214 0.15 6.89 4.82
N ALA A 215 0.41 6.86 3.51
CA ALA A 215 1.08 7.92 2.77
C ALA A 215 0.19 8.37 1.61
N LEU A 216 -0.88 9.12 1.92
CA LEU A 216 -1.95 9.54 1.00
C LEU A 216 -1.43 9.99 -0.36
N ASP A 217 -0.56 11.01 -0.39
CA ASP A 217 -0.09 11.62 -1.65
C ASP A 217 0.62 10.59 -2.54
N ARG A 218 1.38 9.69 -1.90
CA ARG A 218 2.12 8.64 -2.58
C ARG A 218 1.22 7.52 -3.07
N ALA A 219 0.23 7.12 -2.28
CA ALA A 219 -0.74 6.11 -2.67
C ALA A 219 -1.51 6.54 -3.93
N LEU A 220 -1.95 7.80 -3.97
CA LEU A 220 -2.66 8.35 -5.13
C LEU A 220 -1.75 8.46 -6.36
N ARG A 221 -0.45 8.75 -6.15
CA ARG A 221 0.53 8.73 -7.23
C ARG A 221 0.75 7.32 -7.80
N GLN A 222 0.78 6.27 -6.95
CA GLN A 222 0.84 4.88 -7.42
C GLN A 222 -0.39 4.51 -8.26
N ILE A 223 -1.57 4.98 -7.87
CA ILE A 223 -2.81 4.80 -8.64
C ILE A 223 -2.69 5.47 -10.01
N SER A 224 -2.29 6.74 -10.05
CA SER A 224 -2.10 7.47 -11.30
C SER A 224 -1.10 6.78 -12.22
N ASP A 225 0.09 6.46 -11.71
CA ASP A 225 1.16 5.83 -12.49
C ASP A 225 0.76 4.43 -13.00
N TYR A 226 0.05 3.64 -12.20
CA TYR A 226 -0.38 2.30 -12.59
C TYR A 226 -1.49 2.34 -13.63
N SER A 227 -2.54 3.13 -13.39
CA SER A 227 -3.68 3.23 -14.30
C SER A 227 -3.27 3.75 -15.68
N CYS A 228 -2.33 4.70 -15.75
CA CYS A 228 -1.80 5.21 -17.02
C CYS A 228 -1.03 4.16 -17.82
N ARG A 229 -0.53 3.09 -17.19
CA ARG A 229 0.18 2.00 -17.85
C ARG A 229 -0.71 0.84 -18.30
N LEU A 230 -1.91 0.70 -17.73
CA LEU A 230 -2.79 -0.43 -18.02
C LEU A 230 -3.40 -0.41 -19.42
N ASP A 231 -3.80 0.77 -19.89
CA ASP A 231 -4.34 0.94 -21.24
C ASP A 231 -3.48 1.89 -22.06
N VAL A 232 -2.79 1.33 -23.03
CA VAL A 232 -1.87 2.06 -23.92
C VAL A 232 -2.62 2.77 -25.04
N ASN A 233 -3.83 2.32 -25.35
CA ASN A 233 -4.63 2.87 -26.47
C ASN A 233 -5.43 4.10 -26.04
N GLU A 234 -5.73 4.25 -24.75
CA GLU A 234 -6.40 5.44 -24.23
C GLU A 234 -5.36 6.53 -23.95
N SER A 235 -5.52 7.70 -24.55
CA SER A 235 -4.61 8.83 -24.38
C SER A 235 -4.99 9.77 -23.22
N ASN A 236 -6.24 9.68 -22.71
CA ASN A 236 -6.72 10.54 -21.65
C ASN A 236 -6.43 9.95 -20.25
N PRO A 237 -5.51 10.55 -19.47
CA PRO A 237 -5.15 10.06 -18.13
C PRO A 237 -6.31 10.04 -17.16
N GLU A 238 -7.21 11.03 -17.21
CA GLU A 238 -8.38 11.11 -16.32
C GLU A 238 -9.31 9.92 -16.53
N LYS A 239 -9.54 9.53 -17.81
CA LYS A 239 -10.36 8.38 -18.12
C LYS A 239 -9.73 7.07 -17.63
N LYS A 240 -8.42 6.89 -17.82
CA LYS A 240 -7.67 5.73 -17.31
C LYS A 240 -7.78 5.61 -15.79
N VAL A 241 -7.58 6.72 -15.07
CA VAL A 241 -7.71 6.77 -13.62
C VAL A 241 -9.15 6.49 -13.20
N ALA A 242 -10.15 7.07 -13.89
CA ALA A 242 -11.57 6.85 -13.59
C ALA A 242 -11.96 5.38 -13.74
N GLU A 243 -11.52 4.70 -14.79
CA GLU A 243 -11.76 3.27 -14.99
C GLU A 243 -11.12 2.43 -13.88
N PHE A 244 -9.87 2.76 -13.51
CA PHE A 244 -9.16 2.01 -12.47
C PHE A 244 -9.80 2.17 -11.08
N ILE A 245 -10.16 3.40 -10.66
CA ILE A 245 -10.84 3.62 -9.38
C ILE A 245 -12.29 3.15 -9.38
N GLY A 246 -12.92 2.99 -10.54
CA GLY A 246 -14.19 2.30 -10.69
C GLY A 246 -14.09 0.82 -10.33
N PHE A 247 -12.97 0.20 -10.67
CA PHE A 247 -12.64 -1.18 -10.30
C PHE A 247 -12.12 -1.31 -8.85
N LEU A 248 -11.30 -0.36 -8.41
CA LEU A 248 -10.74 -0.28 -7.06
C LEU A 248 -11.20 1.02 -6.39
N PRO A 249 -12.36 1.06 -5.72
CA PRO A 249 -12.79 2.24 -4.99
C PRO A 249 -11.77 2.69 -3.95
N VAL A 250 -11.48 3.99 -3.95
CA VAL A 250 -10.48 4.60 -3.07
C VAL A 250 -11.16 5.61 -2.15
N LEU A 251 -10.98 5.40 -0.85
CA LEU A 251 -11.38 6.33 0.20
C LEU A 251 -10.14 7.01 0.76
N ALA A 252 -10.13 8.32 0.75
CA ALA A 252 -9.02 9.13 1.21
C ALA A 252 -9.38 9.96 2.43
N TYR A 253 -8.55 9.88 3.47
CA TYR A 253 -8.61 10.74 4.65
C TYR A 253 -7.55 11.82 4.56
N ASP A 254 -7.97 13.07 4.44
CA ASP A 254 -7.09 14.24 4.24
C ASP A 254 -6.60 14.88 5.56
N GLY A 255 -7.00 14.34 6.69
CA GLY A 255 -6.77 14.87 8.03
C GLY A 255 -8.00 15.49 8.66
N SER A 256 -9.08 15.70 7.90
CA SER A 256 -10.35 16.24 8.37
C SER A 256 -11.54 15.32 8.07
N THR A 257 -11.65 14.81 6.86
CA THR A 257 -12.76 13.97 6.41
C THR A 257 -12.27 12.77 5.60
N MET A 258 -13.03 11.66 5.69
CA MET A 258 -12.86 10.53 4.79
C MET A 258 -13.88 10.65 3.67
N ARG A 259 -13.39 10.66 2.42
CA ARG A 259 -14.26 10.73 1.24
C ARG A 259 -13.79 9.79 0.13
N GLN A 260 -14.73 9.36 -0.69
CA GLN A 260 -14.38 8.70 -1.94
C GLN A 260 -13.80 9.74 -2.88
N ILE A 261 -12.67 9.43 -3.50
CA ILE A 261 -12.00 10.32 -4.44
C ILE A 261 -12.39 10.00 -5.88
N ASN A 262 -12.37 11.01 -6.73
CA ASN A 262 -12.56 10.89 -8.17
C ASN A 262 -11.21 10.94 -8.92
N ALA A 263 -11.26 10.75 -10.25
CA ALA A 263 -10.04 10.74 -11.07
C ALA A 263 -9.30 12.09 -11.05
N GLN A 264 -10.03 13.20 -11.06
CA GLN A 264 -9.45 14.53 -11.02
C GLN A 264 -8.71 14.77 -9.69
N ASP A 265 -9.30 14.38 -8.56
CA ASP A 265 -8.64 14.47 -7.24
C ASP A 265 -7.31 13.69 -7.22
N VAL A 266 -7.29 12.48 -7.83
CA VAL A 266 -6.08 11.64 -7.91
C VAL A 266 -5.00 12.35 -8.73
N LEU A 267 -5.37 12.90 -9.88
CA LEU A 267 -4.43 13.59 -10.78
C LEU A 267 -3.91 14.87 -10.14
N ASP A 268 -4.77 15.68 -9.53
CA ASP A 268 -4.36 16.93 -8.88
C ASP A 268 -3.33 16.68 -7.78
N ILE A 269 -3.54 15.66 -6.94
CA ILE A 269 -2.59 15.30 -5.90
C ILE A 269 -1.30 14.68 -6.48
N ALA A 270 -1.42 13.84 -7.50
CA ALA A 270 -0.27 13.29 -8.19
C ALA A 270 0.59 14.37 -8.85
N MET A 271 -0.04 15.45 -9.32
CA MET A 271 0.60 16.59 -9.97
C MET A 271 1.18 17.59 -8.98
N ALA A 272 0.58 17.78 -7.82
CA ALA A 272 0.97 18.77 -6.83
C ALA A 272 2.43 18.60 -6.31
N GLY A 273 2.96 17.39 -6.36
CA GLY A 273 4.34 17.07 -5.97
C GLY A 273 5.30 16.84 -7.13
N THR A 274 4.92 17.14 -8.39
CA THR A 274 5.75 16.82 -9.56
C THR A 274 5.68 17.99 -10.54
N SER A 275 6.81 18.42 -11.13
CA SER A 275 6.73 19.36 -12.24
C SER A 275 5.91 18.73 -13.39
N ALA A 276 5.04 19.50 -14.01
CA ALA A 276 4.21 19.04 -15.13
C ALA A 276 5.03 18.35 -16.23
N THR A 277 6.27 18.79 -16.44
CA THR A 277 7.23 18.19 -17.35
C THR A 277 7.65 16.77 -16.96
N LEU A 278 7.83 16.48 -15.67
CA LEU A 278 8.24 15.16 -15.17
C LEU A 278 7.07 14.17 -15.24
N LEU A 279 5.86 14.65 -15.03
CA LEU A 279 4.63 13.86 -15.16
C LEU A 279 4.36 13.51 -16.62
N ALA A 280 4.48 14.48 -17.52
CA ALA A 280 4.38 14.27 -18.98
C ALA A 280 5.41 13.23 -19.45
N LYS A 281 6.68 13.33 -19.02
CA LYS A 281 7.72 12.33 -19.32
C LYS A 281 7.39 10.93 -18.80
N ARG A 282 6.77 10.80 -17.63
CA ARG A 282 6.33 9.49 -17.09
C ARG A 282 5.21 8.89 -17.93
N TRP A 283 4.27 9.69 -18.38
CA TRP A 283 3.15 9.24 -19.20
C TRP A 283 3.58 8.97 -20.63
N GLU A 284 4.44 9.81 -21.20
CA GLU A 284 5.03 9.64 -22.51
C GLU A 284 5.95 8.41 -22.59
N SER A 285 6.69 8.09 -21.53
CA SER A 285 7.55 6.89 -21.53
C SER A 285 6.74 5.59 -21.58
N ALA A 286 5.51 5.57 -21.06
CA ALA A 286 4.61 4.44 -21.19
C ALA A 286 4.06 4.29 -22.61
N LEU A 287 3.90 5.40 -23.33
CA LEU A 287 3.50 5.41 -24.75
C LEU A 287 4.66 5.02 -25.67
N LEU A 288 5.90 5.42 -25.35
CA LEU A 288 7.09 5.11 -26.16
C LEU A 288 7.46 3.62 -26.17
N VAL A 289 7.14 2.88 -25.12
CA VAL A 289 7.40 1.43 -25.03
C VAL A 289 6.47 0.61 -25.94
N ASN A 290 5.36 1.20 -26.43
CA ASN A 290 4.37 0.53 -27.27
C ASN A 290 4.21 1.17 -28.67
N VAL A 291 5.22 1.85 -29.18
CA VAL A 291 5.25 2.28 -30.58
C VAL A 291 5.31 1.03 -31.46
N ASP A 292 4.29 0.80 -32.25
CA ASP A 292 4.28 -0.30 -33.24
C ASP A 292 5.47 -0.20 -34.19
N ASN A 293 5.94 -1.36 -34.65
CA ASN A 293 7.12 -1.43 -35.52
C ASN A 293 6.99 -0.59 -36.80
N GLY A 294 5.78 -0.34 -37.29
CA GLY A 294 5.52 0.49 -38.47
C GLY A 294 5.71 1.98 -38.18
N THR A 295 5.30 2.43 -37.00
CA THR A 295 5.51 3.81 -36.53
C THR A 295 6.99 4.05 -36.20
N LEU A 296 7.65 3.07 -35.55
CA LEU A 296 9.09 3.12 -35.27
C LEU A 296 9.92 3.21 -36.61
N SER A 297 9.56 2.39 -37.58
CA SER A 297 10.22 2.42 -38.90
C SER A 297 10.01 3.76 -39.65
N ARG A 298 8.83 4.36 -39.50
CA ARG A 298 8.55 5.70 -40.07
C ARG A 298 9.32 6.80 -39.35
N LEU A 299 9.43 6.73 -38.05
CA LEU A 299 10.25 7.66 -37.24
C LEU A 299 11.72 7.56 -37.58
N LEU A 300 12.26 6.35 -37.71
CA LEU A 300 13.66 6.10 -38.10
C LEU A 300 13.97 6.49 -39.56
N ALA A 301 12.98 6.49 -40.46
CA ALA A 301 13.11 6.91 -41.83
C ALA A 301 13.05 8.45 -42.02
N SER A 302 12.58 9.19 -41.02
CA SER A 302 12.48 10.66 -41.06
C SER A 302 13.69 11.29 -40.36
N LYS A 303 14.56 11.94 -41.13
CA LYS A 303 15.74 12.65 -40.60
C LYS A 303 15.37 13.77 -39.65
N GLU A 304 14.26 14.47 -39.88
CA GLU A 304 13.75 15.54 -39.03
C GLU A 304 13.24 14.99 -37.69
N ALA A 305 12.58 13.83 -37.68
CA ALA A 305 12.12 13.17 -36.49
C ALA A 305 13.29 12.61 -35.65
N LEU A 306 14.33 12.09 -36.31
CA LEU A 306 15.56 11.61 -35.68
C LEU A 306 16.33 12.75 -35.01
N ASP A 307 16.47 13.89 -35.69
CA ASP A 307 17.12 15.09 -35.17
C ASP A 307 16.33 15.68 -33.98
N ALA A 308 15.00 15.64 -34.01
CA ALA A 308 14.15 16.02 -32.89
C ALA A 308 14.31 15.10 -31.69
N LEU A 309 14.35 13.78 -31.90
CA LEU A 309 14.58 12.78 -30.87
C LEU A 309 15.98 12.92 -30.22
N MET A 310 17.02 13.16 -31.03
CA MET A 310 18.39 13.37 -30.56
C MET A 310 18.57 14.70 -29.78
N ASN A 311 17.65 15.62 -29.91
CA ASN A 311 17.61 16.87 -29.12
C ASN A 311 16.88 16.73 -27.79
N ILE A 312 16.22 15.61 -27.51
CA ILE A 312 15.63 15.29 -26.20
C ILE A 312 16.75 14.81 -25.26
N GLU A 313 16.92 15.50 -24.13
CA GLU A 313 18.06 15.34 -23.21
C GLU A 313 18.21 13.91 -22.64
N GLY A 314 17.21 13.04 -22.71
CA GLY A 314 17.25 11.64 -22.28
C GLY A 314 17.73 10.63 -23.34
N PHE A 315 17.75 11.00 -24.61
CA PHE A 315 18.17 10.12 -25.70
C PHE A 315 19.65 10.23 -26.08
N ARG A 316 20.35 11.26 -25.60
CA ARG A 316 21.79 11.47 -25.87
C ARG A 316 22.70 10.55 -25.07
N SER A 317 22.18 9.83 -24.09
CA SER A 317 22.93 8.97 -23.16
C SER A 317 22.70 7.47 -23.38
N LEU A 318 22.03 7.09 -24.48
CA LEU A 318 21.91 5.74 -24.99
C LEU A 318 22.83 5.56 -26.22
#